data_a374e3259df92010c9b2fc1e6c347d3d
#
_entry.id   a374e3259df92010c9b2fc1e6c347d3d
#
_cell.length_a   1.000
_cell.length_b   1.000
_cell.length_c   1.000
_cell.angle_alpha   90.00
_cell.angle_beta   90.00
_cell.angle_gamma   90.00
#
_symmetry.space_group_name_H-M   'P 1'
#
loop_
_entity.id
_entity.type
_entity.pdbx_description
1 polymer ?
#
loop_
_entity_poly.entity_id
_entity_poly.type
_entity_poly.pdbx_seq_one_letter_code
_entity_poly.pdbx_strand_id
1 'polypeptide(L)'
;MPGVPRSACYWMIEHPEAGRVDPIAGDVRAVRRDGHERCGAGKIKAALERRGVTASGRRIVNIMKRRGMAGAYARRTSEPHRTRADEAGLANILDREFDGYGPRAHLAGDLTYVRVGGEWAYACPLIGLANRGIAGHGADTGRAAGLVMAAFATLGFPLTEVEVFRTDRGGGFDNAVVESTNRLLKKELIYRNHYTSLEQLRSDLNDYVWWFNNQRLHSTLGYRSPKEFTEQGLVL
;
A
#
# COMPACT_ATOMS: atom_id res chain seq x y z
N MET A 1 -29.41 30.89 16.21
CA MET A 1 -28.22 30.30 16.88
C MET A 1 -28.73 29.30 17.91
N PRO A 2 -28.48 27.99 17.82
CA PRO A 2 -28.85 27.07 18.88
C PRO A 2 -28.03 27.43 20.12
N GLY A 3 -28.71 27.68 21.25
CA GLY A 3 -28.11 28.17 22.46
C GLY A 3 -27.16 27.17 23.09
N VAL A 4 -25.88 27.48 23.09
CA VAL A 4 -24.88 26.78 23.90
C VAL A 4 -25.20 27.07 25.36
N PRO A 5 -25.33 26.05 26.24
CA PRO A 5 -25.59 26.27 27.67
C PRO A 5 -24.49 27.15 28.28
N ARG A 6 -24.88 28.09 29.16
CA ARG A 6 -23.91 28.99 29.82
C ARG A 6 -22.78 28.25 30.53
N SER A 7 -23.06 27.11 31.15
CA SER A 7 -22.05 26.23 31.76
C SER A 7 -21.00 25.75 30.79
N ALA A 8 -21.37 25.44 29.53
CA ALA A 8 -20.42 25.05 28.50
C ALA A 8 -19.55 26.23 28.04
N CYS A 9 -20.10 27.45 28.02
CA CYS A 9 -19.31 28.65 27.70
C CYS A 9 -18.29 28.95 28.82
N TYR A 10 -18.68 28.88 30.09
CA TYR A 10 -17.77 29.07 31.23
C TYR A 10 -16.71 27.99 31.25
N TRP A 11 -17.06 26.71 31.00
CA TRP A 11 -16.12 25.63 30.91
C TRP A 11 -15.09 25.84 29.77
N MET A 12 -15.53 26.35 28.60
CA MET A 12 -14.62 26.69 27.49
C MET A 12 -13.68 27.86 27.81
N ILE A 13 -14.15 28.83 28.61
CA ILE A 13 -13.32 29.97 29.04
C ILE A 13 -12.30 29.54 30.08
N GLU A 14 -12.71 28.71 31.05
CA GLU A 14 -11.82 28.18 32.09
C GLU A 14 -10.85 27.12 31.56
N HIS A 15 -11.21 26.44 30.45
CA HIS A 15 -10.41 25.40 29.81
C HIS A 15 -10.13 25.79 28.36
N PRO A 16 -9.35 26.84 28.11
CA PRO A 16 -9.00 27.22 26.75
C PRO A 16 -8.28 26.04 26.07
N GLU A 17 -8.87 25.53 24.98
CA GLU A 17 -8.25 24.46 24.17
C GLU A 17 -6.94 24.92 23.51
N ALA A 18 -6.63 26.19 23.59
CA ALA A 18 -5.44 26.82 23.09
C ALA A 18 -4.22 26.28 23.89
N GLY A 19 -3.56 25.27 23.35
CA GLY A 19 -2.22 24.91 23.78
C GLY A 19 -2.01 23.52 24.38
N ARG A 20 -3.04 22.72 24.68
CA ARG A 20 -2.80 21.33 25.09
C ARG A 20 -2.35 20.48 23.90
N VAL A 21 -1.05 20.44 23.70
CA VAL A 21 -0.44 19.45 22.81
C VAL A 21 -0.70 18.08 23.42
N ASP A 22 -1.39 17.21 22.66
CA ASP A 22 -1.63 15.83 23.13
C ASP A 22 -0.26 15.15 23.36
N PRO A 23 -0.02 14.53 24.54
CA PRO A 23 1.28 13.94 24.88
C PRO A 23 1.83 12.97 23.83
N ILE A 24 0.97 12.20 23.16
CA ILE A 24 1.39 11.25 22.12
C ILE A 24 1.49 11.87 20.71
N ALA A 25 1.27 13.18 20.57
CA ALA A 25 1.30 13.81 19.25
C ALA A 25 2.70 13.78 18.59
N GLY A 26 3.74 13.74 19.42
CA GLY A 26 5.13 13.50 18.96
C GLY A 26 5.30 12.11 18.36
N ASP A 27 4.81 11.09 19.07
CA ASP A 27 4.90 9.69 18.64
C ASP A 27 4.09 9.44 17.37
N VAL A 28 2.88 10.00 17.27
CA VAL A 28 2.06 9.94 16.05
C VAL A 28 2.81 10.54 14.85
N ARG A 29 3.51 11.67 15.05
CA ARG A 29 4.31 12.31 14.01
C ARG A 29 5.52 11.46 13.63
N ALA A 30 6.21 10.88 14.60
CA ALA A 30 7.37 10.01 14.39
C ALA A 30 6.96 8.76 13.57
N VAL A 31 5.92 8.05 13.99
CA VAL A 31 5.39 6.89 13.25
C VAL A 31 4.99 7.26 11.82
N ARG A 32 4.38 8.43 11.64
CA ARG A 32 3.98 8.87 10.30
C ARG A 32 5.19 9.16 9.41
N ARG A 33 6.22 9.82 9.94
CA ARG A 33 7.47 10.10 9.22
C ARG A 33 8.17 8.81 8.82
N ASP A 34 8.29 7.85 9.75
CA ASP A 34 8.90 6.55 9.51
C ASP A 34 8.12 5.74 8.46
N GLY A 35 6.80 5.93 8.39
CA GLY A 35 5.94 5.41 7.32
C GLY A 35 5.88 6.28 6.06
N HIS A 36 6.87 7.14 5.82
CA HIS A 36 6.96 8.06 4.66
C HIS A 36 5.69 8.87 4.44
N GLU A 37 5.04 9.29 5.52
CA GLU A 37 3.77 10.02 5.54
C GLU A 37 2.58 9.29 4.87
N ARG A 38 2.69 7.99 4.64
CA ARG A 38 1.68 7.15 3.97
C ARG A 38 0.69 6.52 4.94
N CYS A 39 1.02 6.49 6.25
CA CYS A 39 0.21 5.81 7.27
C CYS A 39 -1.09 6.56 7.58
N GLY A 40 -2.22 5.82 7.56
CA GLY A 40 -3.48 6.23 8.16
C GLY A 40 -3.57 5.82 9.65
N ALA A 41 -4.62 6.27 10.33
CA ALA A 41 -4.79 6.10 11.78
C ALA A 41 -4.69 4.63 12.25
N GLY A 42 -5.18 3.66 11.48
CA GLY A 42 -5.09 2.23 11.83
C GLY A 42 -3.66 1.72 11.88
N LYS A 43 -2.84 2.07 10.87
CA LYS A 43 -1.42 1.71 10.84
C LYS A 43 -0.63 2.43 11.93
N ILE A 44 -0.94 3.71 12.19
CA ILE A 44 -0.33 4.48 13.26
C ILE A 44 -0.64 3.84 14.61
N LYS A 45 -1.89 3.43 14.85
CA LYS A 45 -2.29 2.73 16.06
C LYS A 45 -1.45 1.47 16.28
N ALA A 46 -1.40 0.59 15.29
CA ALA A 46 -0.63 -0.65 15.36
C ALA A 46 0.88 -0.40 15.59
N ALA A 47 1.45 0.61 14.94
CA ALA A 47 2.85 0.97 15.15
C ALA A 47 3.12 1.56 16.54
N LEU A 48 2.19 2.34 17.12
CA LEU A 48 2.28 2.84 18.48
C LEU A 48 2.20 1.72 19.50
N GLU A 49 1.27 0.77 19.33
CA GLU A 49 1.14 -0.41 20.20
C GLU A 49 2.43 -1.24 20.23
N ARG A 50 3.12 -1.40 19.09
CA ARG A 50 4.45 -2.04 19.03
C ARG A 50 5.53 -1.29 19.80
N ARG A 51 5.35 0.02 20.01
CA ARG A 51 6.26 0.87 20.82
C ARG A 51 5.82 0.98 22.28
N GLY A 52 4.80 0.20 22.69
CA GLY A 52 4.25 0.26 24.05
C GLY A 52 3.35 1.47 24.33
N VAL A 53 2.97 2.24 23.29
CA VAL A 53 2.09 3.39 23.43
C VAL A 53 0.66 3.01 23.05
N THR A 54 -0.23 2.95 24.03
CA THR A 54 -1.66 2.65 23.82
C THR A 54 -2.45 3.91 23.56
N ALA A 55 -3.18 3.93 22.43
CA ALA A 55 -4.05 5.04 22.06
C ALA A 55 -5.27 4.56 21.29
N SER A 56 -6.43 5.21 21.52
CA SER A 56 -7.62 4.93 20.72
C SER A 56 -7.49 5.48 19.30
N GLY A 57 -8.06 4.77 18.32
CA GLY A 57 -8.08 5.25 16.92
C GLY A 57 -8.70 6.64 16.78
N ARG A 58 -9.74 6.96 17.57
CA ARG A 58 -10.38 8.30 17.59
C ARG A 58 -9.40 9.39 18.06
N ARG A 59 -8.59 9.11 19.09
CA ARG A 59 -7.56 10.05 19.58
C ARG A 59 -6.52 10.32 18.49
N ILE A 60 -6.04 9.27 17.82
CA ILE A 60 -5.07 9.39 16.71
C ILE A 60 -5.66 10.20 15.54
N VAL A 61 -6.91 9.92 15.14
CA VAL A 61 -7.61 10.69 14.09
C VAL A 61 -7.73 12.17 14.46
N ASN A 62 -8.05 12.50 15.70
CA ASN A 62 -8.14 13.88 16.18
C ASN A 62 -6.78 14.58 16.13
N ILE A 63 -5.69 13.92 16.55
CA ILE A 63 -4.32 14.44 16.44
C ILE A 63 -3.97 14.70 14.96
N MET A 64 -4.26 13.74 14.08
CA MET A 64 -4.02 13.88 12.65
C MET A 64 -4.78 15.07 12.06
N LYS A 65 -6.07 15.22 12.39
CA LYS A 65 -6.90 16.35 11.93
C LYS A 65 -6.35 17.70 12.40
N ARG A 66 -6.06 17.83 13.70
CA ARG A 66 -5.53 19.09 14.27
C ARG A 66 -4.20 19.51 13.63
N ARG A 67 -3.44 18.58 13.10
CA ARG A 67 -2.12 18.82 12.46
C ARG A 67 -2.14 18.77 10.93
N GLY A 68 -3.32 18.73 10.30
CA GLY A 68 -3.45 18.67 8.84
C GLY A 68 -2.89 17.40 8.21
N MET A 69 -2.76 16.31 8.97
CA MET A 69 -2.23 15.05 8.48
C MET A 69 -3.33 14.24 7.79
N ALA A 70 -3.23 14.05 6.48
CA ALA A 70 -4.10 13.15 5.73
C ALA A 70 -3.40 11.81 5.46
N GLY A 71 -4.11 10.69 5.60
CA GLY A 71 -3.61 9.39 5.14
C GLY A 71 -3.58 9.33 3.61
N ALA A 72 -2.66 8.58 3.02
CA ALA A 72 -2.57 8.37 1.57
C ALA A 72 -3.87 7.80 0.95
N TYR A 73 -4.76 7.30 1.79
CA TYR A 73 -6.07 6.71 1.46
C TYR A 73 -7.28 7.58 1.80
N ALA A 74 -7.09 8.87 2.09
CA ALA A 74 -8.23 9.77 2.22
C ALA A 74 -9.08 9.65 0.95
N ARG A 75 -10.28 9.09 1.07
CA ARG A 75 -11.18 8.79 -0.04
C ARG A 75 -11.45 10.05 -0.86
N ARG A 76 -10.92 10.14 -2.07
CA ARG A 76 -11.63 10.80 -3.15
C ARG A 76 -12.68 9.79 -3.63
N THR A 77 -13.93 10.18 -3.65
CA THR A 77 -15.01 9.48 -4.31
C THR A 77 -14.64 9.37 -5.80
N SER A 78 -14.13 8.23 -6.20
CA SER A 78 -13.94 7.87 -7.61
C SER A 78 -15.06 6.88 -7.91
N GLU A 79 -15.91 7.21 -8.86
CA GLU A 79 -16.86 6.26 -9.41
C GLU A 79 -16.11 5.09 -10.04
N PRO A 80 -16.51 3.83 -9.73
CA PRO A 80 -15.88 2.68 -10.34
C PRO A 80 -16.27 2.62 -11.84
N HIS A 81 -15.32 2.78 -12.72
CA HIS A 81 -15.50 2.38 -14.14
C HIS A 81 -15.68 0.86 -14.16
N ARG A 82 -16.91 0.43 -14.37
CA ARG A 82 -17.25 -0.96 -14.70
C ARG A 82 -17.07 -1.14 -16.20
N THR A 83 -15.94 -1.65 -16.64
CA THR A 83 -15.83 -2.30 -17.96
C THR A 83 -16.40 -3.71 -17.82
N ARG A 84 -17.53 -3.96 -18.46
CA ARG A 84 -18.00 -5.33 -18.73
C ARG A 84 -17.13 -5.90 -19.84
N ALA A 85 -16.23 -6.80 -19.52
CA ALA A 85 -15.61 -7.70 -20.47
C ALA A 85 -16.43 -9.01 -20.48
N ASP A 86 -16.66 -9.55 -21.65
CA ASP A 86 -17.38 -10.80 -21.87
C ASP A 86 -16.46 -11.97 -21.47
N GLU A 87 -16.76 -12.65 -20.37
CA GLU A 87 -15.86 -13.61 -19.70
C GLU A 87 -16.24 -15.07 -19.94
N ALA A 88 -16.94 -15.35 -21.01
CA ALA A 88 -17.32 -16.73 -21.34
C ALA A 88 -16.13 -17.48 -21.95
N GLY A 89 -15.39 -18.26 -21.16
CA GLY A 89 -14.60 -19.36 -21.70
C GLY A 89 -13.19 -19.63 -21.18
N LEU A 90 -12.65 -18.89 -20.21
CA LEU A 90 -11.35 -19.22 -19.62
C LEU A 90 -11.52 -19.86 -18.23
N ALA A 91 -11.01 -21.08 -18.06
CA ALA A 91 -11.00 -21.73 -16.75
C ALA A 91 -10.15 -20.91 -15.76
N ASN A 92 -10.79 -20.48 -14.68
CA ASN A 92 -10.12 -19.81 -13.59
C ASN A 92 -9.38 -20.85 -12.73
N ILE A 93 -8.06 -20.95 -12.88
CA ILE A 93 -7.23 -21.94 -12.19
C ILE A 93 -7.21 -21.71 -10.67
N LEU A 94 -7.35 -20.45 -10.20
CA LEU A 94 -7.35 -20.15 -8.76
C LEU A 94 -8.76 -20.10 -8.15
N ASP A 95 -9.81 -20.12 -8.96
CA ASP A 95 -11.21 -19.99 -8.54
C ASP A 95 -11.44 -18.91 -7.46
N ARG A 96 -10.76 -17.77 -7.58
CA ARG A 96 -10.73 -16.67 -6.61
C ARG A 96 -10.10 -17.03 -5.25
N GLU A 97 -9.45 -18.17 -5.14
CA GLU A 97 -8.68 -18.51 -3.97
C GLU A 97 -7.31 -17.82 -4.04
N PHE A 98 -7.08 -16.87 -3.14
CA PHE A 98 -5.82 -16.10 -3.06
C PHE A 98 -5.02 -16.45 -1.81
N ASP A 99 -5.51 -17.40 -1.02
CA ASP A 99 -4.96 -17.79 0.27
C ASP A 99 -4.55 -19.27 0.26
N GLY A 100 -3.76 -19.72 1.22
CA GLY A 100 -3.33 -21.11 1.35
C GLY A 100 -2.15 -21.52 0.47
N TYR A 101 -1.50 -20.59 -0.25
CA TYR A 101 -0.37 -20.89 -1.10
C TYR A 101 0.95 -20.93 -0.34
N GLY A 102 1.85 -21.82 -0.76
CA GLY A 102 3.24 -21.85 -0.27
C GLY A 102 3.98 -20.55 -0.62
N PRO A 103 4.96 -20.16 0.22
CA PRO A 103 5.82 -19.03 -0.09
C PRO A 103 6.49 -19.20 -1.46
N ARG A 104 6.53 -18.11 -2.28
CA ARG A 104 7.19 -18.04 -3.60
C ARG A 104 6.54 -18.83 -4.74
N ALA A 105 5.71 -19.85 -4.44
CA ALA A 105 5.12 -20.73 -5.45
C ALA A 105 4.18 -19.99 -6.42
N HIS A 106 3.39 -19.05 -5.93
CA HIS A 106 2.37 -18.37 -6.72
C HIS A 106 2.64 -16.87 -6.79
N LEU A 107 2.92 -16.39 -8.01
CA LEU A 107 3.12 -14.99 -8.31
C LEU A 107 2.01 -14.46 -9.23
N ALA A 108 1.68 -13.20 -9.04
CA ALA A 108 0.81 -12.48 -9.95
C ALA A 108 1.44 -11.13 -10.31
N GLY A 109 1.31 -10.71 -11.56
CA GLY A 109 1.91 -9.47 -12.05
C GLY A 109 1.01 -8.76 -13.05
N ASP A 110 1.08 -7.44 -13.06
CA ASP A 110 0.40 -6.59 -14.02
C ASP A 110 1.21 -5.33 -14.29
N LEU A 111 1.03 -4.76 -15.49
CA LEU A 111 1.70 -3.54 -15.89
C LEU A 111 0.93 -2.31 -15.41
N THR A 112 1.61 -1.40 -14.75
CA THR A 112 1.05 -0.09 -14.44
C THR A 112 1.83 1.01 -15.16
N TYR A 113 1.15 1.99 -15.74
CA TYR A 113 1.78 3.08 -16.48
C TYR A 113 2.15 4.24 -15.55
N VAL A 114 3.26 4.89 -15.89
CA VAL A 114 3.84 6.03 -15.17
C VAL A 114 4.25 7.10 -16.17
N ARG A 115 4.04 8.38 -15.85
CA ARG A 115 4.52 9.48 -16.67
C ARG A 115 5.96 9.84 -16.29
N VAL A 116 6.86 9.83 -17.26
CA VAL A 116 8.29 10.11 -17.07
C VAL A 116 8.73 11.07 -18.17
N GLY A 117 9.18 12.27 -17.85
CA GLY A 117 9.66 13.26 -18.80
C GLY A 117 8.65 13.62 -19.93
N GLY A 118 7.36 13.50 -19.64
CA GLY A 118 6.33 13.71 -20.67
C GLY A 118 5.95 12.47 -21.47
N GLU A 119 6.71 11.39 -21.40
CA GLU A 119 6.51 10.10 -22.07
C GLU A 119 5.85 9.07 -21.15
N TRP A 120 5.33 7.98 -21.74
CA TRP A 120 4.82 6.85 -20.94
C TRP A 120 5.92 5.83 -20.68
N ALA A 121 6.07 5.49 -19.41
CA ALA A 121 6.84 4.33 -18.96
C ALA A 121 5.91 3.36 -18.22
N TYR A 122 6.37 2.15 -17.97
CA TYR A 122 5.62 1.08 -17.35
C TYR A 122 6.41 0.51 -16.18
N ALA A 123 5.71 0.20 -15.09
CA ALA A 123 6.26 -0.56 -13.98
C ALA A 123 5.53 -1.90 -13.88
N CYS A 124 6.26 -2.96 -13.58
CA CYS A 124 5.78 -4.33 -13.47
C CYS A 124 6.16 -4.90 -12.10
N PRO A 125 5.31 -4.76 -11.06
CA PRO A 125 5.51 -5.48 -9.81
C PRO A 125 5.03 -6.93 -9.95
N LEU A 126 5.80 -7.88 -9.44
CA LEU A 126 5.44 -9.28 -9.26
C LEU A 126 5.08 -9.51 -7.79
N ILE A 127 3.85 -9.91 -7.52
CA ILE A 127 3.29 -10.02 -6.17
C ILE A 127 3.24 -11.48 -5.75
N GLY A 128 3.85 -11.80 -4.61
CA GLY A 128 3.69 -13.10 -3.97
C GLY A 128 2.32 -13.22 -3.32
N LEU A 129 1.53 -14.24 -3.70
CA LEU A 129 0.18 -14.40 -3.17
C LEU A 129 0.19 -14.84 -1.70
N ALA A 130 1.19 -15.59 -1.25
CA ALA A 130 1.29 -16.10 0.12
C ALA A 130 1.49 -15.01 1.18
N ASN A 131 2.19 -13.93 0.86
CA ASN A 131 2.58 -12.91 1.83
C ASN A 131 2.26 -11.47 1.39
N ARG A 132 1.63 -11.31 0.23
CA ARG A 132 1.29 -10.00 -0.38
C ARG A 132 2.51 -9.09 -0.60
N GLY A 133 3.72 -9.66 -0.60
CA GLY A 133 4.97 -8.95 -0.84
C GLY A 133 5.24 -8.75 -2.34
N ILE A 134 6.05 -7.75 -2.67
CA ILE A 134 6.55 -7.55 -4.03
C ILE A 134 7.81 -8.40 -4.19
N ALA A 135 7.68 -9.55 -4.85
CA ALA A 135 8.75 -10.53 -5.02
C ALA A 135 9.79 -10.08 -6.05
N GLY A 136 9.34 -9.42 -7.12
CA GLY A 136 10.19 -8.86 -8.17
C GLY A 136 9.57 -7.60 -8.76
N HIS A 137 10.33 -6.81 -9.46
CA HIS A 137 9.84 -5.59 -10.07
C HIS A 137 10.74 -5.09 -11.20
N GLY A 138 10.16 -4.30 -12.11
CA GLY A 138 10.91 -3.64 -13.17
C GLY A 138 10.21 -2.38 -13.63
N ALA A 139 10.94 -1.50 -14.31
CA ALA A 139 10.36 -0.34 -15.00
C ALA A 139 11.09 -0.09 -16.31
N ASP A 140 10.31 0.20 -17.38
CA ASP A 140 10.84 0.49 -18.72
C ASP A 140 9.85 1.38 -19.51
N THR A 141 10.33 1.95 -20.61
CA THR A 141 9.50 2.69 -21.56
C THR A 141 8.65 1.77 -22.47
N GLY A 142 9.06 0.52 -22.63
CA GLY A 142 8.36 -0.50 -23.42
C GLY A 142 7.39 -1.35 -22.61
N ARG A 143 6.27 -1.76 -23.23
CA ARG A 143 5.30 -2.73 -22.69
C ARG A 143 5.66 -4.18 -23.04
N ALA A 144 6.88 -4.43 -23.50
CA ALA A 144 7.27 -5.71 -24.04
C ALA A 144 7.45 -6.80 -22.97
N ALA A 145 7.42 -8.06 -23.39
CA ALA A 145 7.75 -9.21 -22.53
C ALA A 145 9.11 -9.03 -21.81
N GLY A 146 10.05 -8.27 -22.40
CA GLY A 146 11.31 -7.90 -21.78
C GLY A 146 11.17 -7.21 -20.42
N LEU A 147 10.14 -6.37 -20.21
CA LEU A 147 9.89 -5.75 -18.91
C LEU A 147 9.48 -6.78 -17.86
N VAL A 148 8.64 -7.75 -18.23
CA VAL A 148 8.25 -8.84 -17.35
C VAL A 148 9.46 -9.73 -17.02
N MET A 149 10.27 -10.04 -18.01
CA MET A 149 11.51 -10.81 -17.79
C MET A 149 12.51 -10.06 -16.92
N ALA A 150 12.63 -8.74 -17.09
CA ALA A 150 13.46 -7.90 -16.22
C ALA A 150 12.92 -7.91 -14.76
N ALA A 151 11.61 -7.92 -14.57
CA ALA A 151 11.02 -8.05 -13.23
C ALA A 151 11.31 -9.42 -12.62
N PHE A 152 11.26 -10.50 -13.39
CA PHE A 152 11.68 -11.84 -12.92
C PHE A 152 13.16 -11.90 -12.55
N ALA A 153 14.01 -11.18 -13.27
CA ALA A 153 15.45 -11.13 -12.97
C ALA A 153 15.77 -10.47 -11.61
N THR A 154 14.80 -9.76 -11.01
CA THR A 154 14.93 -9.14 -9.67
C THR A 154 14.40 -10.02 -8.53
N LEU A 155 13.94 -11.25 -8.81
CA LEU A 155 13.54 -12.19 -7.76
C LEU A 155 14.72 -12.51 -6.85
N GLY A 156 14.50 -12.47 -5.54
CA GLY A 156 15.49 -12.85 -4.53
C GLY A 156 15.59 -14.37 -4.28
N PHE A 157 15.03 -15.21 -5.18
CA PHE A 157 14.99 -16.67 -5.09
C PHE A 157 14.96 -17.29 -6.50
N PRO A 158 15.31 -18.58 -6.64
CA PRO A 158 15.34 -19.26 -7.94
C PRO A 158 13.96 -19.28 -8.62
N LEU A 159 13.94 -19.03 -9.92
CA LEU A 159 12.71 -19.08 -10.73
C LEU A 159 12.03 -20.46 -10.68
N THR A 160 12.78 -21.54 -10.41
CA THR A 160 12.29 -22.91 -10.25
C THR A 160 11.35 -23.08 -9.03
N GLU A 161 11.33 -22.14 -8.09
CA GLU A 161 10.37 -22.13 -6.98
C GLU A 161 9.01 -21.57 -7.39
N VAL A 162 8.91 -20.94 -8.56
CA VAL A 162 7.65 -20.38 -9.07
C VAL A 162 6.88 -21.46 -9.83
N GLU A 163 5.78 -21.91 -9.27
CA GLU A 163 4.91 -22.92 -9.88
C GLU A 163 3.88 -22.29 -10.82
N VAL A 164 3.35 -21.11 -10.41
CA VAL A 164 2.31 -20.40 -11.17
C VAL A 164 2.65 -18.92 -11.25
N PHE A 165 2.60 -18.39 -12.46
CA PHE A 165 2.63 -16.95 -12.70
C PHE A 165 1.37 -16.51 -13.46
N ARG A 166 0.69 -15.51 -12.93
CA ARG A 166 -0.52 -14.92 -13.54
C ARG A 166 -0.27 -13.51 -14.01
N THR A 167 -0.78 -13.25 -15.20
CA THR A 167 -0.90 -11.89 -15.76
C THR A 167 -2.33 -11.65 -16.20
N ASP A 168 -2.79 -10.42 -16.13
CA ASP A 168 -4.09 -10.04 -16.69
C ASP A 168 -4.02 -10.07 -18.24
N ARG A 169 -4.77 -10.99 -18.85
CA ARG A 169 -5.06 -11.03 -20.29
C ARG A 169 -6.53 -10.71 -20.57
N GLY A 170 -7.18 -9.89 -19.72
CA GLY A 170 -8.55 -9.41 -19.96
C GLY A 170 -9.66 -10.16 -19.22
N GLY A 171 -9.36 -10.99 -18.24
CA GLY A 171 -10.32 -11.62 -17.33
C GLY A 171 -10.36 -10.89 -15.98
N GLY A 172 -11.32 -9.98 -15.80
CA GLY A 172 -11.31 -8.95 -14.77
C GLY A 172 -11.53 -9.39 -13.30
N PHE A 173 -11.51 -10.67 -12.92
CA PHE A 173 -11.82 -11.09 -11.56
C PHE A 173 -10.67 -11.73 -10.79
N ASP A 174 -9.65 -12.25 -11.48
CA ASP A 174 -8.60 -13.04 -10.86
C ASP A 174 -7.38 -12.23 -10.38
N ASN A 175 -7.39 -10.91 -10.55
CA ASN A 175 -6.23 -10.07 -10.27
C ASN A 175 -6.43 -9.06 -9.13
N ALA A 176 -7.40 -9.27 -8.24
CA ALA A 176 -7.74 -8.34 -7.17
C ALA A 176 -6.55 -7.98 -6.26
N VAL A 177 -5.64 -8.93 -6.02
CA VAL A 177 -4.42 -8.69 -5.23
C VAL A 177 -3.48 -7.75 -5.96
N VAL A 178 -3.26 -7.99 -7.27
CA VAL A 178 -2.37 -7.17 -8.10
C VAL A 178 -2.96 -5.78 -8.33
N GLU A 179 -4.25 -5.69 -8.64
CA GLU A 179 -4.96 -4.40 -8.75
C GLU A 179 -4.87 -3.58 -7.46
N SER A 180 -5.09 -4.25 -6.32
CA SER A 180 -4.93 -3.62 -5.01
C SER A 180 -3.52 -3.09 -4.81
N THR A 181 -2.50 -3.88 -5.15
CA THR A 181 -1.09 -3.50 -5.02
C THR A 181 -0.71 -2.39 -6.00
N ASN A 182 -1.15 -2.47 -7.25
CA ASN A 182 -0.95 -1.39 -8.24
C ASN A 182 -1.61 -0.08 -7.78
N ARG A 183 -2.78 -0.15 -7.18
CA ARG A 183 -3.45 1.02 -6.57
C ARG A 183 -2.64 1.60 -5.41
N LEU A 184 -2.00 0.74 -4.60
CA LEU A 184 -1.09 1.17 -3.54
C LEU A 184 0.13 1.87 -4.13
N LEU A 185 0.80 1.24 -5.08
CA LEU A 185 1.98 1.78 -5.77
C LEU A 185 1.68 3.15 -6.39
N LYS A 186 0.54 3.29 -7.08
CA LYS A 186 0.11 4.58 -7.64
C LYS A 186 -0.07 5.65 -6.56
N LYS A 187 -0.76 5.35 -5.46
CA LYS A 187 -1.07 6.32 -4.41
C LYS A 187 0.10 6.62 -3.48
N GLU A 188 0.92 5.63 -3.21
CA GLU A 188 2.00 5.73 -2.24
C GLU A 188 3.32 6.18 -2.86
N LEU A 189 3.53 5.96 -4.16
CA LEU A 189 4.74 6.33 -4.88
C LEU A 189 4.44 7.23 -6.09
N ILE A 190 3.76 6.72 -7.13
CA ILE A 190 3.71 7.34 -8.45
C ILE A 190 3.06 8.73 -8.42
N TYR A 191 1.89 8.87 -7.80
CA TYR A 191 1.15 10.16 -7.75
C TYR A 191 1.75 11.19 -6.79
N ARG A 192 2.78 10.84 -6.07
CA ARG A 192 3.46 11.72 -5.11
C ARG A 192 4.75 12.31 -5.66
N ASN A 193 5.24 11.75 -6.76
CA ASN A 193 6.51 12.12 -7.37
C ASN A 193 6.32 12.57 -8.81
N HIS A 194 7.24 13.39 -9.27
CA HIS A 194 7.38 13.80 -10.65
C HIS A 194 8.66 13.19 -11.20
N TYR A 195 8.54 12.30 -12.19
CA TYR A 195 9.69 11.61 -12.77
C TYR A 195 10.18 12.34 -14.02
N THR A 196 11.45 12.68 -14.05
CA THR A 196 12.12 13.30 -15.19
C THR A 196 12.92 12.28 -15.99
N SER A 197 13.34 11.18 -15.38
CA SER A 197 14.06 10.08 -16.05
C SER A 197 13.58 8.70 -15.59
N LEU A 198 13.87 7.69 -16.41
CA LEU A 198 13.57 6.30 -16.11
C LEU A 198 14.43 5.78 -14.95
N GLU A 199 15.67 6.25 -14.84
CA GLU A 199 16.59 5.91 -13.75
C GLU A 199 16.03 6.38 -12.39
N GLN A 200 15.47 7.59 -12.34
CA GLN A 200 14.80 8.08 -11.14
C GLN A 200 13.62 7.20 -10.74
N LEU A 201 12.78 6.82 -11.71
CA LEU A 201 11.66 5.90 -11.47
C LEU A 201 12.15 4.55 -10.94
N ARG A 202 13.21 3.98 -11.53
CA ARG A 202 13.78 2.70 -11.11
C ARG A 202 14.34 2.78 -9.70
N SER A 203 15.08 3.84 -9.37
CA SER A 203 15.61 4.05 -8.01
C SER A 203 14.50 4.15 -6.98
N ASP A 204 13.51 5.01 -7.21
CA ASP A 204 12.39 5.20 -6.30
C ASP A 204 11.54 3.93 -6.15
N LEU A 205 11.40 3.15 -7.23
CA LEU A 205 10.70 1.87 -7.20
C LEU A 205 11.45 0.83 -6.35
N ASN A 206 12.79 0.76 -6.46
CA ASN A 206 13.62 -0.11 -5.63
C ASN A 206 13.45 0.24 -4.14
N ASP A 207 13.56 1.51 -3.79
CA ASP A 207 13.40 1.99 -2.42
C ASP A 207 11.99 1.72 -1.88
N TYR A 208 10.98 1.92 -2.73
CA TYR A 208 9.60 1.62 -2.38
C TYR A 208 9.37 0.14 -2.13
N VAL A 209 9.88 -0.74 -2.99
CA VAL A 209 9.76 -2.20 -2.85
C VAL A 209 10.45 -2.68 -1.58
N TRP A 210 11.66 -2.17 -1.31
CA TRP A 210 12.35 -2.48 -0.07
C TRP A 210 11.50 -2.08 1.16
N TRP A 211 11.01 -0.83 1.20
CA TRP A 211 10.17 -0.35 2.29
C TRP A 211 8.85 -1.13 2.39
N PHE A 212 8.21 -1.42 1.26
CA PHE A 212 6.95 -2.16 1.19
C PHE A 212 7.09 -3.55 1.83
N ASN A 213 8.17 -4.25 1.52
CA ASN A 213 8.39 -5.60 2.01
C ASN A 213 8.89 -5.65 3.45
N ASN A 214 9.72 -4.69 3.87
CA ASN A 214 10.41 -4.75 5.15
C ASN A 214 9.73 -3.94 6.27
N GLN A 215 9.03 -2.86 5.95
CA GLN A 215 8.54 -1.90 6.95
C GLN A 215 7.05 -1.59 6.88
N ARG A 216 6.46 -1.72 5.67
CA ARG A 216 5.08 -1.34 5.48
C ARG A 216 4.14 -2.31 6.20
N LEU A 217 3.32 -1.79 7.11
CA LEU A 217 2.32 -2.57 7.81
C LEU A 217 1.10 -2.85 6.91
N HIS A 218 0.70 -4.10 6.84
CA HIS A 218 -0.46 -4.56 6.07
C HIS A 218 -1.57 -5.06 6.99
N SER A 219 -2.78 -4.51 6.86
CA SER A 219 -3.92 -4.92 7.68
C SER A 219 -4.30 -6.38 7.43
N THR A 220 -4.19 -6.86 6.20
CA THR A 220 -4.43 -8.26 5.82
C THR A 220 -3.43 -9.23 6.44
N LEU A 221 -2.23 -8.75 6.76
CA LEU A 221 -1.18 -9.53 7.44
C LEU A 221 -1.16 -9.29 8.96
N GLY A 222 -2.29 -8.86 9.56
CA GLY A 222 -2.35 -8.54 10.99
C GLY A 222 -1.40 -7.40 11.38
N TYR A 223 -1.28 -6.38 10.52
CA TYR A 223 -0.35 -5.25 10.70
C TYR A 223 1.13 -5.66 10.79
N ARG A 224 1.52 -6.69 10.06
CA ARG A 224 2.93 -7.08 9.84
C ARG A 224 3.38 -6.60 8.46
N SER A 225 4.71 -6.50 8.28
CA SER A 225 5.27 -6.40 6.94
C SER A 225 5.26 -7.77 6.25
N PRO A 226 5.31 -7.85 4.92
CA PRO A 226 5.44 -9.13 4.20
C PRO A 226 6.60 -9.99 4.70
N LYS A 227 7.74 -9.37 5.01
CA LYS A 227 8.91 -10.03 5.55
C LYS A 227 8.66 -10.61 6.94
N GLU A 228 8.15 -9.80 7.88
CA GLU A 228 7.80 -10.26 9.23
C GLU A 228 6.79 -11.41 9.19
N PHE A 229 5.81 -11.35 8.28
CA PHE A 229 4.80 -12.38 8.12
C PHE A 229 5.43 -13.70 7.68
N THR A 230 6.33 -13.66 6.70
CA THR A 230 7.06 -14.83 6.22
C THR A 230 8.02 -15.41 7.25
N GLU A 231 8.78 -14.54 7.95
CA GLU A 231 9.73 -14.97 9.00
C GLU A 231 9.05 -15.64 10.19
N GLN A 232 7.79 -15.29 10.47
CA GLN A 232 6.98 -15.91 11.51
C GLN A 232 6.30 -17.22 11.05
N GLY A 233 6.52 -17.65 9.81
CA GLY A 233 5.90 -18.87 9.26
C GLY A 233 4.39 -18.79 9.14
N LEU A 234 3.81 -17.58 9.04
CA LEU A 234 2.38 -17.39 8.96
C LEU A 234 1.89 -17.62 7.52
N VAL A 235 0.66 -18.09 7.40
CA VAL A 235 -0.06 -18.36 6.14
C VAL A 235 -1.35 -17.55 6.14
N LEU A 236 -1.72 -17.02 4.95
CA LEU A 236 -3.01 -16.36 4.72
C LEU A 236 -4.12 -17.38 4.54
#